data_1301863e73fae0fa2de664e9dccbf669
#
_entry.id   1301863e73fae0fa2de664e9dccbf669
#
_cell.length_a   1.000
_cell.length_b   1.000
_cell.length_c   1.000
_cell.angle_alpha   90.00
_cell.angle_beta   90.00
_cell.angle_gamma   90.00
#
_symmetry.space_group_name_H-M   'P 1'
#
loop_
_entity.id
_entity.type
_entity.pdbx_description
1 polymer ?
#
loop_
_entity_poly.entity_id
_entity_poly.type
_entity_poly.pdbx_seq_one_letter_code
_entity_poly.pdbx_strand_id
1 'polypeptide(L)'
;MPKITSADPDRAQSPALGRRERAKADKRARILGAARELLRENGFERMTVVQVADRADVAVGTVFQYAASKAELLMMVVADEYADTIPAVLRSRTGRQAPAARVRQLLEPLATRALQDPDTSAAIARELLFGTEGPHRGEVIELVASLEREIARTLHEDAGAERAEAAARLIVAGAILELNRTRTARASRGTVERRLVELVDLAIAGATGG
;
A
#
# COMPACT_ATOMS: atom_id res chain seq x y z
N MET A 1 54.81 13.78 34.13
CA MET A 1 54.07 12.82 33.29
C MET A 1 52.59 13.14 33.39
N PRO A 2 51.95 13.75 32.39
CA PRO A 2 50.52 13.98 32.37
C PRO A 2 49.79 12.75 31.85
N LYS A 3 48.69 12.36 32.53
CA LYS A 3 47.77 11.27 32.16
C LYS A 3 46.95 11.68 30.94
N ILE A 4 47.05 10.88 29.88
CA ILE A 4 46.23 10.97 28.68
C ILE A 4 44.88 10.35 29.03
N THR A 5 43.83 11.20 29.12
CA THR A 5 42.44 10.76 29.22
C THR A 5 41.99 10.33 27.82
N SER A 6 41.75 9.04 27.66
CA SER A 6 41.15 8.45 26.47
C SER A 6 39.72 8.99 26.29
N ALA A 7 39.51 9.76 25.25
CA ALA A 7 38.18 10.16 24.81
C ALA A 7 37.56 8.98 24.09
N ASP A 8 36.39 8.55 24.54
CA ASP A 8 35.54 7.51 23.96
C ASP A 8 34.92 8.06 22.65
N PRO A 9 35.19 7.46 21.47
CA PRO A 9 34.71 7.97 20.17
C PRO A 9 33.35 7.39 19.73
N ASP A 10 32.58 6.71 20.58
CA ASP A 10 31.35 6.04 20.15
C ASP A 10 30.08 6.65 20.78
N ARG A 11 29.88 7.95 20.55
CA ARG A 11 28.57 8.59 20.62
C ARG A 11 28.24 9.16 19.24
N ALA A 12 28.04 8.27 18.26
CA ALA A 12 27.30 8.60 17.03
C ALA A 12 25.85 8.95 17.43
N GLN A 13 25.64 10.21 17.79
CA GLN A 13 24.32 10.79 17.98
C GLN A 13 23.64 10.78 16.62
N SER A 14 22.61 9.94 16.45
CA SER A 14 21.59 10.12 15.40
C SER A 14 21.16 11.59 15.41
N PRO A 15 21.14 12.30 14.27
CA PRO A 15 20.78 13.70 14.24
C PRO A 15 19.35 13.83 14.77
N ALA A 16 19.23 14.37 15.97
CA ALA A 16 17.93 14.65 16.57
C ALA A 16 17.21 15.63 15.64
N LEU A 17 16.11 15.17 15.02
CA LEU A 17 15.23 16.00 14.21
C LEU A 17 15.02 17.35 14.93
N GLY A 18 15.24 18.46 14.22
CA GLY A 18 15.05 19.79 14.79
C GLY A 18 13.61 19.95 15.31
N ARG A 19 13.37 20.85 16.26
CA ARG A 19 12.02 21.12 16.84
C ARG A 19 10.95 21.28 15.74
N ARG A 20 11.30 21.89 14.62
CA ARG A 20 10.42 22.12 13.47
C ARG A 20 10.02 20.82 12.77
N GLU A 21 10.97 19.93 12.55
CA GLU A 21 10.72 18.63 11.92
C GLU A 21 9.88 17.72 12.83
N ARG A 22 10.12 17.72 14.14
CA ARG A 22 9.27 17.01 15.10
C ARG A 22 7.83 17.52 15.07
N ALA A 23 7.63 18.85 15.13
CA ALA A 23 6.30 19.44 15.06
C ALA A 23 5.58 19.14 13.73
N LYS A 24 6.32 19.03 12.62
CA LYS A 24 5.77 18.62 11.32
C LYS A 24 5.38 17.15 11.33
N ALA A 25 6.22 16.26 11.86
CA ALA A 25 5.94 14.83 12.00
C ALA A 25 4.72 14.58 12.92
N ASP A 26 4.63 15.30 14.06
CA ASP A 26 3.50 15.20 14.98
C ASP A 26 2.17 15.62 14.32
N LYS A 27 2.17 16.72 13.56
CA LYS A 27 0.99 17.14 12.80
C LYS A 27 0.59 16.10 11.75
N ARG A 28 1.57 15.56 10.99
CA ARG A 28 1.33 14.49 10.02
C ARG A 28 0.70 13.28 10.69
N ALA A 29 1.23 12.85 11.81
CA ALA A 29 0.72 11.70 12.56
C ALA A 29 -0.72 11.90 13.05
N ARG A 30 -1.06 13.10 13.57
CA ARG A 30 -2.43 13.44 13.99
C ARG A 30 -3.41 13.43 12.82
N ILE A 31 -3.04 14.02 11.67
CA ILE A 31 -3.86 14.03 10.46
C ILE A 31 -4.09 12.60 9.95
N LEU A 32 -3.05 11.77 9.89
CA LEU A 32 -3.14 10.36 9.51
C LEU A 32 -4.05 9.57 10.45
N GLY A 33 -3.88 9.73 11.77
CA GLY A 33 -4.71 9.08 12.77
C GLY A 33 -6.19 9.44 12.61
N ALA A 34 -6.49 10.73 12.53
CA ALA A 34 -7.84 11.25 12.33
C ALA A 34 -8.48 10.73 11.02
N ALA A 35 -7.72 10.72 9.92
CA ALA A 35 -8.21 10.22 8.63
C ALA A 35 -8.50 8.71 8.68
N ARG A 36 -7.63 7.89 9.30
CA ARG A 36 -7.88 6.45 9.49
C ARG A 36 -9.12 6.15 10.30
N GLU A 37 -9.31 6.86 11.41
CA GLU A 37 -10.50 6.70 12.24
C GLU A 37 -11.77 7.03 11.47
N LEU A 38 -11.79 8.16 10.77
CA LEU A 38 -12.95 8.60 9.98
C LEU A 38 -13.23 7.67 8.79
N LEU A 39 -12.20 7.16 8.12
CA LEU A 39 -12.36 6.15 7.08
C LEU A 39 -13.04 4.89 7.63
N ARG A 40 -12.60 4.40 8.79
CA ARG A 40 -13.17 3.22 9.43
C ARG A 40 -14.59 3.44 9.92
N GLU A 41 -14.90 4.62 10.49
CA GLU A 41 -16.21 4.95 11.04
C GLU A 41 -17.26 5.24 9.95
N ASN A 42 -16.86 5.98 8.93
CA ASN A 42 -17.77 6.59 7.95
C ASN A 42 -17.58 6.07 6.53
N GLY A 43 -16.43 5.44 6.22
CA GLY A 43 -16.01 5.14 4.87
C GLY A 43 -15.57 6.40 4.12
N PHE A 44 -14.94 6.16 2.95
CA PHE A 44 -14.37 7.25 2.15
C PHE A 44 -15.40 8.29 1.72
N GLU A 45 -16.58 7.88 1.25
CA GLU A 45 -17.55 8.83 0.68
C GLU A 45 -18.04 9.87 1.71
N ARG A 46 -18.26 9.48 2.95
CA ARG A 46 -18.79 10.36 4.01
C ARG A 46 -17.72 11.11 4.81
N MET A 47 -16.46 10.69 4.74
CA MET A 47 -15.35 11.43 5.33
C MET A 47 -15.20 12.78 4.62
N THR A 48 -14.94 13.85 5.38
CA THR A 48 -14.62 15.18 4.84
C THR A 48 -13.28 15.68 5.40
N VAL A 49 -12.61 16.54 4.65
CA VAL A 49 -11.35 17.17 5.09
C VAL A 49 -11.56 18.03 6.33
N VAL A 50 -12.74 18.65 6.47
CA VAL A 50 -13.11 19.44 7.66
C VAL A 50 -13.16 18.55 8.89
N GLN A 51 -13.85 17.40 8.82
CA GLN A 51 -13.89 16.45 9.94
C GLN A 51 -12.50 15.93 10.34
N VAL A 52 -11.62 15.73 9.35
CA VAL A 52 -10.21 15.32 9.62
C VAL A 52 -9.47 16.43 10.33
N ALA A 53 -9.61 17.70 9.89
CA ALA A 53 -8.98 18.85 10.51
C ALA A 53 -9.42 19.03 11.97
N ASP A 54 -10.75 18.96 12.21
CA ASP A 54 -11.33 19.07 13.55
C ASP A 54 -10.82 17.97 14.48
N ARG A 55 -10.83 16.71 14.03
CA ARG A 55 -10.37 15.56 14.83
C ARG A 55 -8.86 15.57 15.07
N ALA A 56 -8.08 16.08 14.11
CA ALA A 56 -6.64 16.22 14.23
C ALA A 56 -6.22 17.47 15.04
N ASP A 57 -7.16 18.31 15.44
CA ASP A 57 -6.91 19.61 16.10
C ASP A 57 -5.92 20.46 15.28
N VAL A 58 -6.26 20.69 14.00
CA VAL A 58 -5.49 21.54 13.08
C VAL A 58 -6.44 22.39 12.21
N ALA A 59 -5.95 23.49 11.67
CA ALA A 59 -6.72 24.22 10.67
C ALA A 59 -6.87 23.40 9.38
N VAL A 60 -8.01 23.53 8.67
CA VAL A 60 -8.27 22.86 7.38
C VAL A 60 -7.16 23.12 6.37
N GLY A 61 -6.65 24.36 6.28
CA GLY A 61 -5.52 24.72 5.43
C GLY A 61 -4.23 23.95 5.77
N THR A 62 -4.08 23.51 7.03
CA THR A 62 -2.96 22.64 7.42
C THR A 62 -3.10 21.25 6.81
N VAL A 63 -4.31 20.67 6.77
CA VAL A 63 -4.52 19.37 6.11
C VAL A 63 -4.15 19.46 4.63
N PHE A 64 -4.55 20.53 3.94
CA PHE A 64 -4.21 20.74 2.53
C PHE A 64 -2.70 20.93 2.27
N GLN A 65 -1.89 21.28 3.27
CA GLN A 65 -0.43 21.28 3.14
C GLN A 65 0.16 19.86 3.08
N TYR A 66 -0.55 18.85 3.57
CA TYR A 66 -0.12 17.45 3.57
C TYR A 66 -0.74 16.64 2.43
N ALA A 67 -1.98 16.96 2.06
CA ALA A 67 -2.71 16.27 1.00
C ALA A 67 -3.59 17.28 0.25
N ALA A 68 -3.32 17.49 -1.03
CA ALA A 68 -3.97 18.53 -1.85
C ALA A 68 -5.47 18.31 -2.08
N SER A 69 -5.96 17.09 -1.83
CA SER A 69 -7.37 16.72 -1.99
C SER A 69 -7.78 15.62 -1.01
N LYS A 70 -9.07 15.34 -0.92
CA LYS A 70 -9.59 14.19 -0.18
C LYS A 70 -9.05 12.86 -0.72
N ALA A 71 -8.89 12.76 -2.04
CA ALA A 71 -8.29 11.60 -2.70
C ALA A 71 -6.81 11.44 -2.32
N GLU A 72 -6.03 12.53 -2.36
CA GLU A 72 -4.64 12.53 -1.90
C GLU A 72 -4.51 12.18 -0.41
N LEU A 73 -5.45 12.63 0.42
CA LEU A 73 -5.49 12.25 1.83
C LEU A 73 -5.76 10.74 2.01
N LEU A 74 -6.63 10.14 1.19
CA LEU A 74 -6.81 8.70 1.14
C LEU A 74 -5.49 8.00 0.75
N MET A 75 -4.83 8.46 -0.31
CA MET A 75 -3.55 7.88 -0.76
C MET A 75 -2.45 8.02 0.30
N MET A 76 -2.41 9.13 1.03
CA MET A 76 -1.49 9.33 2.16
C MET A 76 -1.71 8.29 3.27
N VAL A 77 -2.96 7.98 3.60
CA VAL A 77 -3.30 6.93 4.57
C VAL A 77 -2.88 5.56 4.07
N VAL A 78 -3.17 5.26 2.81
CA VAL A 78 -2.83 3.97 2.17
C VAL A 78 -1.32 3.78 2.07
N ALA A 79 -0.58 4.80 1.64
CA ALA A 79 0.88 4.76 1.57
C ALA A 79 1.49 4.44 2.94
N ASP A 80 1.02 5.11 3.99
CA ASP A 80 1.51 4.89 5.36
C ASP A 80 1.13 3.51 5.91
N GLU A 81 -0.07 3.01 5.60
CA GLU A 81 -0.55 1.69 6.03
C GLU A 81 0.24 0.54 5.37
N TYR A 82 0.62 0.70 4.11
CA TYR A 82 1.37 -0.31 3.37
C TYR A 82 2.89 -0.12 3.38
N ALA A 83 3.40 0.98 3.95
CA ALA A 83 4.83 1.29 4.00
C ALA A 83 5.69 0.16 4.62
N ASP A 84 5.16 -0.52 5.63
CA ASP A 84 5.82 -1.65 6.29
C ASP A 84 5.32 -3.00 5.78
N THR A 85 4.02 -3.11 5.47
CA THR A 85 3.37 -4.37 5.10
C THR A 85 3.89 -4.92 3.77
N ILE A 86 3.96 -4.10 2.72
CA ILE A 86 4.43 -4.56 1.41
C ILE A 86 5.90 -4.95 1.45
N PRO A 87 6.84 -4.13 1.97
CA PRO A 87 8.23 -4.56 2.12
C PRO A 87 8.39 -5.83 2.97
N ALA A 88 7.57 -6.03 4.00
CA ALA A 88 7.62 -7.24 4.82
C ALA A 88 7.22 -8.47 4.02
N VAL A 89 6.13 -8.44 3.26
CA VAL A 89 5.69 -9.56 2.44
C VAL A 89 6.66 -9.86 1.29
N LEU A 90 7.29 -8.81 0.72
CA LEU A 90 8.34 -8.98 -0.30
C LEU A 90 9.57 -9.71 0.25
N ARG A 91 9.97 -9.40 1.48
CA ARG A 91 11.11 -10.06 2.16
C ARG A 91 10.78 -11.44 2.70
N SER A 92 9.50 -11.74 2.97
CA SER A 92 9.11 -13.04 3.52
C SER A 92 9.30 -14.14 2.47
N ARG A 93 10.28 -15.02 2.68
CA ARG A 93 10.54 -16.20 1.85
C ARG A 93 10.36 -17.44 2.71
N THR A 94 9.28 -18.15 2.49
CA THR A 94 8.99 -19.43 3.19
C THR A 94 9.37 -20.60 2.29
N GLY A 95 10.66 -20.97 2.30
CA GLY A 95 11.14 -22.14 1.57
C GLY A 95 10.91 -22.11 0.04
N ARG A 96 10.95 -23.27 -0.61
CA ARG A 96 10.62 -23.45 -2.03
C ARG A 96 9.11 -23.60 -2.19
N GLN A 97 8.44 -22.52 -2.54
CA GLN A 97 7.00 -22.50 -2.81
C GLN A 97 6.73 -22.62 -4.31
N ALA A 98 5.57 -23.21 -4.67
CA ALA A 98 5.06 -23.13 -6.04
C ALA A 98 4.79 -21.65 -6.42
N PRO A 99 5.09 -21.22 -7.66
CA PRO A 99 4.91 -19.82 -8.08
C PRO A 99 3.53 -19.26 -7.78
N ALA A 100 2.46 -20.00 -8.06
CA ALA A 100 1.09 -19.60 -7.78
C ALA A 100 0.84 -19.34 -6.27
N ALA A 101 1.42 -20.16 -5.37
CA ALA A 101 1.29 -19.97 -3.93
C ALA A 101 2.01 -18.69 -3.49
N ARG A 102 3.19 -18.42 -4.03
CA ARG A 102 3.94 -17.19 -3.76
C ARG A 102 3.19 -15.95 -4.24
N VAL A 103 2.67 -15.97 -5.46
CA VAL A 103 1.88 -14.86 -6.01
C VAL A 103 0.66 -14.56 -5.15
N ARG A 104 -0.08 -15.59 -4.71
CA ARG A 104 -1.23 -15.42 -3.80
C ARG A 104 -0.82 -14.80 -2.47
N GLN A 105 0.32 -15.22 -1.89
CA GLN A 105 0.86 -14.62 -0.67
C GLN A 105 1.19 -13.13 -0.85
N LEU A 106 1.71 -12.73 -1.99
CA LEU A 106 2.00 -11.31 -2.30
C LEU A 106 0.74 -10.46 -2.38
N LEU A 107 -0.39 -11.04 -2.84
CA LEU A 107 -1.67 -10.34 -2.97
C LEU A 107 -2.52 -10.37 -1.68
N GLU A 108 -2.19 -11.20 -0.70
CA GLU A 108 -2.98 -11.40 0.52
C GLU A 108 -3.26 -10.10 1.31
N PRO A 109 -2.30 -9.18 1.53
CA PRO A 109 -2.57 -7.93 2.25
C PRO A 109 -3.65 -7.09 1.58
N LEU A 110 -3.63 -7.03 0.24
CA LEU A 110 -4.61 -6.28 -0.55
C LEU A 110 -6.00 -6.94 -0.47
N ALA A 111 -6.06 -8.26 -0.61
CA ALA A 111 -7.29 -9.04 -0.52
C ALA A 111 -7.94 -8.92 0.87
N THR A 112 -7.13 -9.04 1.93
CA THR A 112 -7.58 -8.90 3.33
C THR A 112 -8.19 -7.52 3.58
N ARG A 113 -7.52 -6.45 3.13
CA ARG A 113 -8.03 -5.09 3.24
C ARG A 113 -9.36 -4.92 2.50
N ALA A 114 -9.44 -5.41 1.27
CA ALA A 114 -10.64 -5.29 0.45
C ALA A 114 -11.87 -5.95 1.07
N LEU A 115 -11.66 -7.03 1.82
CA LEU A 115 -12.71 -7.74 2.51
C LEU A 115 -13.12 -7.06 3.82
N GLN A 116 -12.19 -6.37 4.48
CA GLN A 116 -12.47 -5.63 5.72
C GLN A 116 -13.22 -4.33 5.47
N ASP A 117 -12.86 -3.61 4.42
CA ASP A 117 -13.45 -2.32 4.04
C ASP A 117 -13.60 -2.22 2.51
N PRO A 118 -14.67 -2.83 1.95
CA PRO A 118 -14.89 -2.87 0.51
C PRO A 118 -15.10 -1.48 -0.11
N ASP A 119 -15.75 -0.56 0.61
CA ASP A 119 -16.05 0.77 0.09
C ASP A 119 -14.78 1.62 -0.06
N THR A 120 -13.93 1.64 0.96
CA THR A 120 -12.65 2.34 0.88
C THR A 120 -11.71 1.66 -0.13
N SER A 121 -11.71 0.33 -0.22
CA SER A 121 -10.89 -0.39 -1.19
C SER A 121 -11.30 -0.12 -2.63
N ALA A 122 -12.60 0.02 -2.90
CA ALA A 122 -13.09 0.46 -4.21
C ALA A 122 -12.68 1.91 -4.53
N ALA A 123 -12.67 2.80 -3.53
CA ALA A 123 -12.17 4.15 -3.71
C ALA A 123 -10.67 4.17 -4.02
N ILE A 124 -9.86 3.35 -3.33
CA ILE A 124 -8.43 3.18 -3.61
C ILE A 124 -8.21 2.70 -5.04
N ALA A 125 -8.90 1.64 -5.47
CA ALA A 125 -8.79 1.10 -6.83
C ALA A 125 -9.15 2.15 -7.89
N ARG A 126 -10.20 2.94 -7.66
CA ARG A 126 -10.60 4.04 -8.54
C ARG A 126 -9.51 5.12 -8.64
N GLU A 127 -8.92 5.52 -7.51
CA GLU A 127 -7.86 6.52 -7.48
C GLU A 127 -6.56 6.00 -8.14
N LEU A 128 -6.25 4.72 -8.01
CA LEU A 128 -5.11 4.11 -8.69
C LEU A 128 -5.28 4.09 -10.20
N LEU A 129 -6.50 3.79 -10.70
CA LEU A 129 -6.78 3.67 -12.13
C LEU A 129 -7.02 5.02 -12.81
N PHE A 130 -7.71 5.95 -12.14
CA PHE A 130 -8.26 7.16 -12.75
C PHE A 130 -7.96 8.45 -12.00
N GLY A 131 -7.25 8.38 -10.88
CA GLY A 131 -6.94 9.53 -10.04
C GLY A 131 -5.93 10.48 -10.70
N THR A 132 -5.93 11.72 -10.23
CA THR A 132 -4.95 12.74 -10.65
C THR A 132 -3.57 12.47 -10.03
N GLU A 133 -2.52 12.95 -10.68
CA GLU A 133 -1.18 12.87 -10.13
C GLU A 133 -1.06 13.59 -8.78
N GLY A 134 -0.28 12.99 -7.88
CA GLY A 134 0.00 13.50 -6.55
C GLY A 134 1.07 12.69 -5.85
N PRO A 135 1.77 13.27 -4.86
CA PRO A 135 2.91 12.62 -4.20
C PRO A 135 2.51 11.30 -3.54
N HIS A 136 1.41 11.27 -2.80
CA HIS A 136 0.99 10.08 -2.08
C HIS A 136 0.40 9.01 -3.00
N ARG A 137 -0.29 9.41 -4.07
CA ARG A 137 -0.67 8.47 -5.13
C ARG A 137 0.56 7.85 -5.77
N GLY A 138 1.61 8.64 -6.02
CA GLY A 138 2.89 8.18 -6.54
C GLY A 138 3.54 7.14 -5.62
N GLU A 139 3.54 7.38 -4.30
CA GLU A 139 4.03 6.41 -3.29
C GLU A 139 3.27 5.08 -3.37
N VAL A 140 1.94 5.10 -3.46
CA VAL A 140 1.13 3.87 -3.59
C VAL A 140 1.38 3.15 -4.91
N ILE A 141 1.49 3.88 -6.02
CA ILE A 141 1.83 3.29 -7.33
C ILE A 141 3.19 2.58 -7.26
N GLU A 142 4.19 3.15 -6.59
CA GLU A 142 5.50 2.51 -6.46
C GLU A 142 5.43 1.24 -5.58
N LEU A 143 4.60 1.21 -4.55
CA LEU A 143 4.33 0.00 -3.78
C LEU A 143 3.70 -1.10 -4.66
N VAL A 144 2.72 -0.73 -5.49
CA VAL A 144 2.09 -1.66 -6.46
C VAL A 144 3.12 -2.15 -7.48
N ALA A 145 3.95 -1.26 -8.02
CA ALA A 145 5.03 -1.62 -8.95
C ALA A 145 6.07 -2.56 -8.32
N SER A 146 6.32 -2.43 -7.02
CA SER A 146 7.22 -3.36 -6.30
C SER A 146 6.64 -4.77 -6.18
N LEU A 147 5.32 -4.90 -5.98
CA LEU A 147 4.61 -6.18 -6.04
C LEU A 147 4.66 -6.78 -7.45
N GLU A 148 4.40 -5.98 -8.49
CA GLU A 148 4.47 -6.42 -9.88
C GLU A 148 5.85 -6.96 -10.22
N ARG A 149 6.92 -6.25 -9.86
CA ARG A 149 8.31 -6.71 -10.06
C ARG A 149 8.60 -8.04 -9.34
N GLU A 150 8.10 -8.22 -8.13
CA GLU A 150 8.29 -9.49 -7.39
C GLU A 150 7.50 -10.64 -7.99
N ILE A 151 6.28 -10.39 -8.48
CA ILE A 151 5.47 -11.38 -9.21
C ILE A 151 6.21 -11.79 -10.50
N ALA A 152 6.68 -10.83 -11.30
CA ALA A 152 7.45 -11.11 -12.50
C ALA A 152 8.70 -11.96 -12.21
N ARG A 153 9.43 -11.60 -11.14
CA ARG A 153 10.61 -12.38 -10.71
C ARG A 153 10.25 -13.80 -10.29
N THR A 154 9.10 -13.98 -9.63
CA THR A 154 8.62 -15.29 -9.21
C THR A 154 8.29 -16.20 -10.40
N LEU A 155 7.79 -15.62 -11.49
CA LEU A 155 7.37 -16.36 -12.69
C LEU A 155 8.48 -16.52 -13.74
N HIS A 156 9.60 -15.82 -13.58
CA HIS A 156 10.65 -15.73 -14.59
C HIS A 156 11.24 -17.09 -15.01
N GLU A 157 11.49 -17.99 -14.05
CA GLU A 157 12.11 -19.29 -14.34
C GLU A 157 11.21 -20.16 -15.23
N ASP A 158 9.89 -20.08 -15.07
CA ASP A 158 8.93 -20.93 -15.78
C ASP A 158 8.43 -20.32 -17.10
N ALA A 159 8.35 -18.97 -17.18
CA ALA A 159 7.71 -18.27 -18.29
C ALA A 159 8.68 -17.48 -19.21
N GLY A 160 9.89 -17.20 -18.74
CA GLY A 160 10.80 -16.24 -19.37
C GLY A 160 10.41 -14.79 -19.07
N ALA A 161 11.34 -13.83 -19.35
CA ALA A 161 11.22 -12.45 -18.89
C ALA A 161 9.96 -11.74 -19.39
N GLU A 162 9.73 -11.70 -20.71
CA GLU A 162 8.62 -10.95 -21.31
C GLU A 162 7.24 -11.45 -20.88
N ARG A 163 7.06 -12.78 -20.83
CA ARG A 163 5.80 -13.39 -20.43
C ARG A 163 5.56 -13.23 -18.92
N ALA A 164 6.61 -13.35 -18.10
CA ALA A 164 6.51 -13.12 -16.67
C ALA A 164 6.10 -11.68 -16.34
N GLU A 165 6.66 -10.68 -17.02
CA GLU A 165 6.26 -9.28 -16.88
C GLU A 165 4.82 -9.04 -17.34
N ALA A 166 4.41 -9.62 -18.47
CA ALA A 166 3.05 -9.51 -18.97
C ALA A 166 2.04 -10.15 -18.01
N ALA A 167 2.33 -11.34 -17.49
CA ALA A 167 1.52 -12.02 -16.49
C ALA A 167 1.43 -11.22 -15.19
N ALA A 168 2.53 -10.67 -14.71
CA ALA A 168 2.55 -9.84 -13.51
C ALA A 168 1.64 -8.61 -13.64
N ARG A 169 1.71 -7.89 -14.77
CA ARG A 169 0.81 -6.76 -15.07
C ARG A 169 -0.66 -7.18 -15.09
N LEU A 170 -0.98 -8.30 -15.75
CA LEU A 170 -2.35 -8.83 -15.78
C LEU A 170 -2.86 -9.20 -14.40
N ILE A 171 -2.04 -9.85 -13.58
CA ILE A 171 -2.39 -10.24 -12.21
C ILE A 171 -2.67 -9.00 -11.36
N VAL A 172 -1.79 -8.01 -11.38
CA VAL A 172 -1.93 -6.78 -10.58
C VAL A 172 -3.15 -5.97 -11.04
N ALA A 173 -3.31 -5.75 -12.36
CA ALA A 173 -4.47 -5.04 -12.91
C ALA A 173 -5.78 -5.76 -12.61
N GLY A 174 -5.83 -7.07 -12.79
CA GLY A 174 -6.98 -7.90 -12.48
C GLY A 174 -7.32 -7.88 -10.98
N ALA A 175 -6.32 -7.96 -10.10
CA ALA A 175 -6.53 -7.86 -8.66
C ALA A 175 -7.14 -6.49 -8.29
N ILE A 176 -6.63 -5.38 -8.80
CA ILE A 176 -7.17 -4.03 -8.56
C ILE A 176 -8.63 -3.95 -9.02
N LEU A 177 -8.96 -4.51 -10.19
CA LEU A 177 -10.33 -4.54 -10.71
C LEU A 177 -11.26 -5.42 -9.84
N GLU A 178 -10.83 -6.60 -9.41
CA GLU A 178 -11.61 -7.44 -8.51
C GLU A 178 -11.86 -6.78 -7.15
N LEU A 179 -10.87 -6.07 -6.60
CA LEU A 179 -11.04 -5.27 -5.39
C LEU A 179 -12.08 -4.17 -5.56
N ASN A 180 -12.14 -3.51 -6.72
CA ASN A 180 -13.19 -2.52 -7.02
C ASN A 180 -14.59 -3.16 -7.13
N ARG A 181 -14.69 -4.41 -7.59
CA ARG A 181 -15.97 -5.13 -7.73
C ARG A 181 -16.56 -5.62 -6.41
N THR A 182 -15.77 -5.72 -5.34
CA THR A 182 -16.25 -6.19 -4.02
C THR A 182 -17.40 -5.34 -3.49
N ARG A 183 -17.40 -4.04 -3.75
CA ARG A 183 -18.45 -3.10 -3.34
C ARG A 183 -19.80 -3.39 -4.00
N THR A 184 -19.80 -3.63 -5.32
CA THR A 184 -21.04 -3.80 -6.10
C THR A 184 -21.68 -5.17 -5.93
N ALA A 185 -20.89 -6.19 -5.67
CA ALA A 185 -21.37 -7.57 -5.65
C ALA A 185 -21.68 -8.12 -4.26
N ARG A 186 -21.44 -7.38 -3.17
CA ARG A 186 -21.47 -7.91 -1.78
C ARG A 186 -20.79 -9.28 -1.70
N ALA A 187 -19.65 -9.40 -2.39
CA ALA A 187 -18.98 -10.67 -2.53
C ALA A 187 -18.52 -11.20 -1.18
N SER A 188 -18.81 -12.46 -0.90
CA SER A 188 -18.26 -13.12 0.28
C SER A 188 -16.75 -13.26 0.15
N ARG A 189 -16.06 -13.42 1.30
CA ARG A 189 -14.62 -13.70 1.36
C ARG A 189 -14.23 -14.81 0.37
N GLY A 190 -14.91 -15.95 0.42
CA GLY A 190 -14.63 -17.07 -0.46
C GLY A 190 -14.83 -16.79 -1.95
N THR A 191 -15.70 -15.84 -2.30
CA THR A 191 -15.86 -15.42 -3.70
C THR A 191 -14.68 -14.61 -4.19
N VAL A 192 -14.17 -13.65 -3.39
CA VAL A 192 -13.01 -12.84 -3.74
C VAL A 192 -11.76 -13.71 -3.83
N GLU A 193 -11.52 -14.54 -2.81
CA GLU A 193 -10.38 -15.46 -2.79
C GLU A 193 -10.38 -16.39 -4.01
N ARG A 194 -11.52 -17.00 -4.35
CA ARG A 194 -11.65 -17.87 -5.53
C ARG A 194 -11.33 -17.12 -6.84
N ARG A 195 -11.85 -15.91 -7.04
CA ARG A 195 -11.60 -15.12 -8.25
C ARG A 195 -10.13 -14.70 -8.37
N LEU A 196 -9.49 -14.35 -7.25
CA LEU A 196 -8.05 -14.07 -7.25
C LEU A 196 -7.24 -15.32 -7.57
N VAL A 197 -7.63 -16.50 -7.06
CA VAL A 197 -6.99 -17.77 -7.40
C VAL A 197 -7.15 -18.06 -8.90
N GLU A 198 -8.37 -17.98 -9.43
CA GLU A 198 -8.65 -18.19 -10.85
C GLU A 198 -7.85 -17.23 -11.75
N LEU A 199 -7.79 -15.94 -11.37
CA LEU A 199 -7.00 -14.94 -12.09
C LEU A 199 -5.52 -15.30 -12.13
N VAL A 200 -4.95 -15.64 -10.97
CA VAL A 200 -3.53 -16.02 -10.86
C VAL A 200 -3.23 -17.27 -11.66
N ASP A 201 -4.06 -18.32 -11.54
CA ASP A 201 -3.85 -19.59 -12.22
C ASP A 201 -3.97 -19.43 -13.76
N LEU A 202 -4.94 -18.65 -14.25
CA LEU A 202 -5.10 -18.34 -15.68
C LEU A 202 -3.91 -17.54 -16.23
N ALA A 203 -3.45 -16.53 -15.51
CA ALA A 203 -2.32 -15.70 -15.95
C ALA A 203 -1.01 -16.52 -15.99
N ILE A 204 -0.78 -17.40 -15.02
CA ILE A 204 0.39 -18.27 -14.99
C ILE A 204 0.31 -19.31 -16.13
N ALA A 205 -0.84 -19.97 -16.30
CA ALA A 205 -1.03 -20.95 -17.38
C ALA A 205 -0.80 -20.32 -18.76
N GLY A 206 -1.31 -19.08 -18.99
CA GLY A 206 -1.05 -18.34 -20.22
C GLY A 206 0.42 -17.96 -20.43
N ALA A 207 1.15 -17.71 -19.37
CA ALA A 207 2.57 -17.38 -19.45
C ALA A 207 3.48 -18.59 -19.69
N THR A 208 3.11 -19.78 -19.15
CA THR A 208 3.93 -21.00 -19.18
C THR A 208 3.53 -21.97 -20.29
N GLY A 209 2.32 -21.84 -20.85
CA GLY A 209 1.70 -22.79 -21.78
C GLY A 209 1.88 -22.48 -23.27
N GLY A 210 3.06 -21.93 -23.69
CA GLY A 210 3.37 -21.64 -25.09
C GLY A 210 4.55 -22.43 -25.60
#